data_d66b00df429a8d73c822ba7863845693
#
_entry.id   d66b00df429a8d73c822ba7863845693
#
_cell.length_a   1.000
_cell.length_b   1.000
_cell.length_c   1.000
_cell.angle_alpha   90.00
_cell.angle_beta   90.00
_cell.angle_gamma   90.00
#
_symmetry.space_group_name_H-M   'P 1'
#
loop_
_entity.id
_entity.type
_entity.pdbx_description
1 polymer ?
#
loop_
_entity_poly.entity_id
_entity_poly.type
_entity_poly.pdbx_seq_one_letter_code
_entity_poly.pdbx_strand_id
1 'polypeptide(L)'
;MAGEYFTDRAQEVKRIRRAMRAPSRLLVYGPRRMGKSSAIHVAGESFRRKGGLLVRADLGGATSVTEMTDRLLTSLARQSPSRDSQWLAEWVRTLRLELTADSSGAPVLRLRFGPRETRQRQAEGLPGLEEVLNRLDALAAGRTGGVCVALDEFQRLMDFGPPRAAWELRDLMQGHHNLSYVCAGSEETVIEELTARDGPFHGAFERLFVGEIDPGHFAHWIDDRLRSGGLGEVEGIGRAAIQEAGPRTEDVLKLARQVWFRGAARGVLEPDDIRAALSDIVRGDRGVFERLWSHLSPHHRDVLRAVAAGARALTSGEVRRRYGLRSASAVSQAVDTLIGRGLLARRAGRVTFDDPFLGAWVREESPPGL
;
A
#
# COMPACT_ATOMS: atom_id res chain seq x y z
N MET A 1 -7.44 7.04 -11.30
CA MET A 1 -8.07 5.94 -12.04
C MET A 1 -9.12 5.31 -11.13
N ALA A 2 -10.29 5.88 -11.12
CA ALA A 2 -11.43 5.40 -10.37
C ALA A 2 -12.59 5.22 -11.38
N GLY A 3 -13.47 4.28 -11.17
CA GLY A 3 -14.58 3.99 -12.06
C GLY A 3 -14.35 2.73 -12.90
N GLU A 4 -14.27 2.86 -14.21
CA GLU A 4 -14.15 1.71 -15.14
C GLU A 4 -12.92 0.82 -14.92
N TYR A 5 -11.87 1.33 -14.29
CA TYR A 5 -10.63 0.60 -13.99
C TYR A 5 -10.58 0.01 -12.58
N PHE A 6 -11.72 -0.10 -11.91
CA PHE A 6 -11.82 -0.66 -10.56
C PHE A 6 -12.81 -1.82 -10.56
N THR A 7 -12.41 -2.98 -10.08
CA THR A 7 -13.23 -4.20 -10.08
C THR A 7 -13.27 -4.88 -8.72
N ASP A 8 -14.34 -5.64 -8.50
CA ASP A 8 -14.56 -6.62 -7.41
C ASP A 8 -14.23 -6.12 -5.98
N ARG A 9 -14.46 -4.84 -5.72
CA ARG A 9 -14.29 -4.25 -4.38
C ARG A 9 -15.52 -3.46 -3.98
N ALA A 10 -16.66 -3.76 -4.57
CA ALA A 10 -17.88 -3.00 -4.35
C ALA A 10 -18.32 -3.06 -2.87
N GLN A 11 -18.16 -4.19 -2.21
CA GLN A 11 -18.51 -4.36 -0.81
C GLN A 11 -17.52 -3.63 0.11
N GLU A 12 -16.23 -3.75 -0.13
CA GLU A 12 -15.18 -3.05 0.61
C GLU A 12 -15.34 -1.54 0.44
N VAL A 13 -15.50 -1.04 -0.77
CA VAL A 13 -15.74 0.38 -1.03
C VAL A 13 -17.02 0.86 -0.33
N LYS A 14 -18.10 0.06 -0.34
CA LYS A 14 -19.34 0.38 0.38
C LYS A 14 -19.10 0.48 1.89
N ARG A 15 -18.36 -0.46 2.49
CA ARG A 15 -17.99 -0.42 3.91
C ARG A 15 -17.12 0.78 4.26
N ILE A 16 -16.07 1.03 3.48
CA ILE A 16 -15.17 2.18 3.67
C ILE A 16 -15.98 3.49 3.58
N ARG A 17 -16.82 3.64 2.56
CA ARG A 17 -17.67 4.82 2.39
C ARG A 17 -18.65 5.00 3.54
N ARG A 18 -19.22 3.91 4.10
CA ARG A 18 -20.08 3.98 5.28
C ARG A 18 -19.29 4.47 6.49
N ALA A 19 -18.10 3.94 6.70
CA ALA A 19 -17.21 4.35 7.78
C ALA A 19 -16.80 5.83 7.68
N MET A 20 -16.57 6.35 6.47
CA MET A 20 -16.24 7.77 6.27
C MET A 20 -17.37 8.74 6.64
N ARG A 21 -18.64 8.26 6.67
CA ARG A 21 -19.82 9.12 6.86
C ARG A 21 -20.35 9.21 8.28
N ALA A 22 -19.94 8.31 9.11
CA ALA A 22 -20.37 8.26 10.50
C ALA A 22 -19.14 8.22 11.40
N PRO A 23 -19.18 8.79 12.60
CA PRO A 23 -18.08 8.68 13.54
C PRO A 23 -17.76 7.21 13.77
N SER A 24 -16.69 6.72 13.18
CA SER A 24 -16.25 5.34 13.24
C SER A 24 -14.75 5.22 13.04
N ARG A 25 -14.18 4.08 13.37
CA ARG A 25 -12.77 3.77 13.18
C ARG A 25 -12.69 2.46 12.43
N LEU A 26 -12.25 2.54 11.17
CA LEU A 26 -12.11 1.38 10.28
C LEU A 26 -10.63 1.13 9.98
N LEU A 27 -10.17 -0.09 10.22
CA LEU A 27 -8.85 -0.57 9.81
C LEU A 27 -9.00 -1.46 8.57
N VAL A 28 -8.44 -0.99 7.44
CA VAL A 28 -8.36 -1.72 6.17
C VAL A 28 -6.99 -2.38 6.10
N TYR A 29 -6.92 -3.70 6.14
CA TYR A 29 -5.66 -4.41 6.20
C TYR A 29 -5.61 -5.58 5.22
N GLY A 30 -4.42 -6.14 5.00
CA GLY A 30 -4.17 -7.25 4.09
C GLY A 30 -2.86 -7.07 3.34
N PRO A 31 -2.43 -8.04 2.52
CA PRO A 31 -1.14 -8.04 1.88
C PRO A 31 -0.88 -6.78 1.02
N ARG A 32 0.40 -6.49 0.77
CA ARG A 32 0.79 -5.38 -0.13
C ARG A 32 0.26 -5.62 -1.54
N ARG A 33 -0.03 -4.51 -2.27
CA ARG A 33 -0.47 -4.52 -3.69
C ARG A 33 -1.83 -5.19 -3.96
N MET A 34 -2.69 -5.33 -2.92
CA MET A 34 -4.05 -5.87 -3.05
C MET A 34 -5.13 -4.81 -3.34
N GLY A 35 -4.75 -3.54 -3.50
CA GLY A 35 -5.68 -2.48 -3.87
C GLY A 35 -6.36 -1.77 -2.68
N LYS A 36 -5.85 -1.88 -1.43
CA LYS A 36 -6.38 -1.17 -0.25
C LYS A 36 -6.50 0.34 -0.46
N SER A 37 -5.39 0.98 -0.84
CA SER A 37 -5.33 2.43 -1.09
C SER A 37 -6.23 2.85 -2.25
N SER A 38 -6.39 1.99 -3.27
CA SER A 38 -7.31 2.21 -4.38
C SER A 38 -8.77 2.17 -3.92
N ALA A 39 -9.14 1.21 -3.07
CA ALA A 39 -10.50 1.12 -2.50
C ALA A 39 -10.83 2.34 -1.63
N ILE A 40 -9.88 2.80 -0.81
CA ILE A 40 -10.01 4.01 0.00
C ILE A 40 -10.13 5.25 -0.91
N HIS A 41 -9.35 5.30 -2.00
CA HIS A 41 -9.44 6.40 -2.96
C HIS A 41 -10.82 6.48 -3.62
N VAL A 42 -11.34 5.36 -4.13
CA VAL A 42 -12.67 5.29 -4.77
C VAL A 42 -13.78 5.65 -3.78
N ALA A 43 -13.71 5.14 -2.55
CA ALA A 43 -14.65 5.49 -1.50
C ALA A 43 -14.60 6.98 -1.16
N GLY A 44 -13.37 7.53 -1.08
CA GLY A 44 -13.09 8.92 -0.77
C GLY A 44 -13.57 9.89 -1.85
N GLU A 45 -13.41 9.55 -3.14
CA GLU A 45 -14.00 10.34 -4.25
C GLU A 45 -15.52 10.44 -4.13
N SER A 46 -16.17 9.31 -3.84
CA SER A 46 -17.62 9.29 -3.63
C SER A 46 -18.04 10.06 -2.37
N PHE A 47 -17.22 10.04 -1.30
CA PHE A 47 -17.45 10.78 -0.07
C PHE A 47 -17.34 12.29 -0.31
N ARG A 48 -16.29 12.76 -0.99
CA ARG A 48 -16.07 14.17 -1.35
C ARG A 48 -17.17 14.72 -2.25
N ARG A 49 -17.58 13.96 -3.29
CA ARG A 49 -18.71 14.38 -4.17
C ARG A 49 -20.02 14.59 -3.44
N LYS A 50 -20.18 14.01 -2.25
CA LYS A 50 -21.36 14.19 -1.39
C LYS A 50 -21.13 15.22 -0.26
N GLY A 51 -20.15 16.10 -0.41
CA GLY A 51 -19.85 17.18 0.53
C GLY A 51 -18.95 16.80 1.72
N GLY A 52 -18.44 15.57 1.78
CA GLY A 52 -17.51 15.15 2.84
C GLY A 52 -16.13 15.78 2.68
N LEU A 53 -15.45 16.01 3.80
CA LEU A 53 -14.06 16.45 3.85
C LEU A 53 -13.17 15.24 4.18
N LEU A 54 -12.28 14.85 3.25
CA LEU A 54 -11.37 13.74 3.42
C LEU A 54 -9.93 14.23 3.59
N VAL A 55 -9.42 14.22 4.81
CA VAL A 55 -8.02 14.59 5.13
C VAL A 55 -7.16 13.34 5.12
N ARG A 56 -6.12 13.31 4.28
CA ARG A 56 -5.29 12.10 4.08
C ARG A 56 -3.83 12.33 4.43
N ALA A 57 -3.23 11.34 5.08
CA ALA A 57 -1.78 11.23 5.20
C ALA A 57 -1.34 9.82 4.82
N ASP A 58 -0.37 9.73 3.91
CA ASP A 58 0.40 8.52 3.67
C ASP A 58 1.59 8.52 4.61
N LEU A 59 1.69 7.52 5.49
CA LEU A 59 2.75 7.40 6.47
C LEU A 59 3.99 6.68 5.92
N GLY A 60 3.92 6.16 4.69
CA GLY A 60 5.09 5.63 3.98
C GLY A 60 6.20 6.68 3.87
N GLY A 61 7.38 6.38 4.44
CA GLY A 61 8.49 7.32 4.48
C GLY A 61 8.34 8.51 5.44
N ALA A 62 7.28 8.58 6.23
CA ALA A 62 7.23 9.49 7.37
C ALA A 62 8.11 8.98 8.50
N THR A 63 8.80 9.88 9.19
CA THR A 63 9.76 9.55 10.25
C THR A 63 9.33 10.06 11.63
N SER A 64 8.25 10.82 11.71
CA SER A 64 7.78 11.43 12.96
C SER A 64 6.30 11.79 12.92
N VAL A 65 5.71 11.96 14.11
CA VAL A 65 4.35 12.48 14.29
C VAL A 65 4.20 13.89 13.71
N THR A 66 5.24 14.72 13.80
CA THR A 66 5.24 16.06 13.19
C THR A 66 5.06 15.97 11.67
N GLU A 67 5.80 15.08 11.01
CA GLU A 67 5.69 14.90 9.56
C GLU A 67 4.32 14.34 9.15
N MET A 68 3.75 13.43 9.95
CA MET A 68 2.37 12.97 9.77
C MET A 68 1.39 14.13 9.84
N THR A 69 1.56 15.03 10.84
CA THR A 69 0.72 16.21 11.03
C THR A 69 0.82 17.17 9.84
N ASP A 70 2.03 17.43 9.34
CA ASP A 70 2.27 18.27 8.17
C ASP A 70 1.60 17.70 6.91
N ARG A 71 1.60 16.38 6.74
CA ARG A 71 0.89 15.70 5.64
C ARG A 71 -0.62 15.86 5.73
N LEU A 72 -1.20 15.77 6.94
CA LEU A 72 -2.63 16.03 7.18
C LEU A 72 -2.98 17.48 6.85
N LEU A 73 -2.21 18.43 7.34
CA LEU A 73 -2.40 19.88 7.08
C LEU A 73 -2.29 20.19 5.58
N THR A 74 -1.30 19.61 4.90
CA THR A 74 -1.13 19.76 3.45
C THR A 74 -2.32 19.20 2.67
N SER A 75 -2.83 18.02 3.09
CA SER A 75 -4.03 17.43 2.50
C SER A 75 -5.26 18.32 2.68
N LEU A 76 -5.38 18.94 3.84
CA LEU A 76 -6.45 19.86 4.16
C LEU A 76 -6.37 21.14 3.28
N ALA A 77 -5.18 21.73 3.15
CA ALA A 77 -4.97 22.91 2.32
C ALA A 77 -5.34 22.68 0.84
N ARG A 78 -4.97 21.53 0.31
CA ARG A 78 -5.26 21.15 -1.09
C ARG A 78 -6.76 20.97 -1.38
N GLN A 79 -7.56 20.72 -0.38
CA GLN A 79 -9.02 20.53 -0.51
C GLN A 79 -9.84 21.77 -0.26
N SER A 80 -9.22 22.87 0.18
CA SER A 80 -9.85 24.18 0.32
C SER A 80 -9.82 24.91 -1.02
N PRO A 81 -10.95 24.97 -1.75
CA PRO A 81 -10.96 25.46 -3.14
C PRO A 81 -10.82 26.98 -3.27
N SER A 82 -10.84 27.73 -2.18
CA SER A 82 -10.62 29.17 -2.19
C SER A 82 -9.73 29.62 -1.04
N ARG A 83 -8.79 30.54 -1.34
CA ARG A 83 -8.05 31.30 -0.31
C ARG A 83 -8.98 32.04 0.67
N ASP A 84 -10.28 32.06 0.39
CA ASP A 84 -11.32 32.78 1.14
C ASP A 84 -11.98 31.94 2.24
N SER A 85 -11.54 30.70 2.51
CA SER A 85 -12.06 29.96 3.65
C SER A 85 -11.54 30.59 4.96
N GLN A 86 -12.38 31.38 5.61
CA GLN A 86 -12.08 32.08 6.88
C GLN A 86 -11.50 31.11 7.93
N TRP A 87 -12.01 29.88 7.99
CA TRP A 87 -11.52 28.86 8.91
C TRP A 87 -10.06 28.46 8.62
N LEU A 88 -9.62 28.37 7.35
CA LEU A 88 -8.22 28.07 7.02
C LEU A 88 -7.29 29.22 7.41
N ALA A 89 -7.71 30.46 7.17
CA ALA A 89 -6.96 31.64 7.59
C ALA A 89 -6.84 31.72 9.12
N GLU A 90 -7.90 31.37 9.85
CA GLU A 90 -7.89 31.26 11.29
C GLU A 90 -6.93 30.15 11.78
N TRP A 91 -6.95 28.99 11.14
CA TRP A 91 -6.04 27.89 11.44
C TRP A 91 -4.57 28.27 11.20
N VAL A 92 -4.27 28.91 10.05
CA VAL A 92 -2.92 29.41 9.74
C VAL A 92 -2.43 30.34 10.82
N ARG A 93 -3.29 31.27 11.28
CA ARG A 93 -2.97 32.24 12.31
C ARG A 93 -2.81 31.62 13.69
N THR A 94 -3.72 30.75 14.10
CA THR A 94 -3.79 30.23 15.48
C THR A 94 -2.88 29.04 15.72
N LEU A 95 -2.63 28.18 14.72
CA LEU A 95 -1.69 27.08 14.78
C LEU A 95 -0.26 27.47 14.41
N ARG A 96 -0.01 28.77 14.11
CA ARG A 96 1.30 29.23 13.61
C ARG A 96 1.78 28.38 12.43
N LEU A 97 0.90 28.19 11.45
CA LEU A 97 1.24 27.42 10.25
C LEU A 97 2.03 28.30 9.27
N GLU A 98 2.95 27.67 8.56
CA GLU A 98 3.61 28.25 7.40
C GLU A 98 2.97 27.69 6.13
N LEU A 99 2.46 28.59 5.28
CA LEU A 99 1.92 28.25 3.98
C LEU A 99 2.99 28.48 2.92
N THR A 100 3.44 27.42 2.28
CA THR A 100 4.39 27.44 1.16
C THR A 100 3.77 26.75 -0.06
N ALA A 101 4.49 26.71 -1.18
CA ALA A 101 4.12 25.94 -2.34
C ALA A 101 5.20 24.87 -2.62
N ASP A 102 4.79 23.71 -3.11
CA ASP A 102 5.74 22.71 -3.61
C ASP A 102 6.22 23.08 -5.04
N SER A 103 7.08 22.25 -5.61
CA SER A 103 7.63 22.44 -6.96
C SER A 103 6.59 22.48 -8.07
N SER A 104 5.36 22.01 -7.81
CA SER A 104 4.21 22.07 -8.74
C SER A 104 3.32 23.29 -8.50
N GLY A 105 3.63 24.15 -7.52
CA GLY A 105 2.81 25.29 -7.09
C GLY A 105 1.66 24.90 -6.18
N ALA A 106 1.54 23.63 -5.74
CA ALA A 106 0.49 23.20 -4.83
C ALA A 106 0.75 23.66 -3.40
N PRO A 107 -0.30 24.06 -2.64
CA PRO A 107 -0.16 24.57 -1.28
C PRO A 107 0.35 23.47 -0.33
N VAL A 108 1.33 23.85 0.50
CA VAL A 108 1.90 23.03 1.57
C VAL A 108 1.78 23.79 2.87
N LEU A 109 1.15 23.19 3.88
CA LEU A 109 1.06 23.73 5.22
C LEU A 109 1.97 22.94 6.16
N ARG A 110 2.75 23.66 6.98
CA ARG A 110 3.64 23.11 8.00
C ARG A 110 3.43 23.78 9.34
N LEU A 111 3.61 23.04 10.43
CA LEU A 111 3.65 23.60 11.76
C LEU A 111 4.95 24.39 11.97
N ARG A 112 4.83 25.62 12.47
CA ARG A 112 5.96 26.46 12.86
C ARG A 112 6.18 26.34 14.37
N PHE A 113 7.36 25.85 14.75
CA PHE A 113 7.78 25.81 16.15
C PHE A 113 8.66 27.02 16.49
N GLY A 114 8.44 27.61 17.65
CA GLY A 114 9.29 28.71 18.12
C GLY A 114 10.72 28.25 18.51
N PRO A 115 11.73 29.14 18.52
CA PRO A 115 13.14 28.75 18.72
C PRO A 115 13.44 28.03 20.05
N ARG A 116 12.63 28.20 21.09
CA ARG A 116 12.79 27.57 22.41
C ARG A 116 12.02 26.23 22.56
N GLU A 117 11.09 25.95 21.67
CA GLU A 117 10.26 24.70 21.69
C GLU A 117 10.87 23.58 20.85
N THR A 118 11.94 23.89 20.12
CA THR A 118 12.37 23.11 18.96
C THR A 118 12.98 21.75 19.28
N ARG A 119 13.63 21.56 20.43
CA ARG A 119 14.35 20.29 20.70
C ARG A 119 13.55 19.23 21.42
N GLN A 120 12.67 19.61 22.34
CA GLN A 120 11.92 18.64 23.15
C GLN A 120 10.56 18.30 22.55
N ARG A 121 9.87 19.26 21.90
CA ARG A 121 8.59 19.06 21.22
C ARG A 121 8.71 18.49 19.80
N GLN A 122 9.84 18.69 19.11
CA GLN A 122 10.12 18.01 17.84
C GLN A 122 10.25 16.48 18.02
N ALA A 123 10.72 16.03 19.17
CA ALA A 123 10.81 14.60 19.49
C ALA A 123 9.43 13.96 19.75
N GLU A 124 8.44 14.76 20.19
CA GLU A 124 7.15 14.21 20.61
C GLU A 124 6.00 14.56 19.65
N GLY A 125 6.03 15.64 18.89
CA GLY A 125 5.08 16.03 17.81
C GLY A 125 3.58 15.98 18.13
N LEU A 126 3.22 15.35 19.22
CA LEU A 126 1.86 15.00 19.64
C LEU A 126 0.95 16.19 19.94
N PRO A 127 1.41 17.28 20.63
CA PRO A 127 0.55 18.43 20.89
C PRO A 127 0.04 19.12 19.60
N GLY A 128 0.86 19.13 18.55
CA GLY A 128 0.45 19.67 17.25
C GLY A 128 -0.58 18.78 16.55
N LEU A 129 -0.42 17.46 16.62
CA LEU A 129 -1.36 16.50 16.09
C LEU A 129 -2.70 16.56 16.84
N GLU A 130 -2.64 16.60 18.17
CA GLU A 130 -3.81 16.73 19.05
C GLU A 130 -4.64 17.96 18.67
N GLU A 131 -4.03 19.12 18.57
CA GLU A 131 -4.73 20.36 18.21
C GLU A 131 -5.38 20.26 16.81
N VAL A 132 -4.67 19.69 15.82
CA VAL A 132 -5.21 19.51 14.46
C VAL A 132 -6.40 18.56 14.47
N LEU A 133 -6.30 17.41 15.15
CA LEU A 133 -7.38 16.43 15.18
C LEU A 133 -8.59 16.93 15.98
N ASN A 134 -8.40 17.62 17.12
CA ASN A 134 -9.47 18.22 17.90
C ASN A 134 -10.24 19.28 17.07
N ARG A 135 -9.55 20.08 16.28
CA ARG A 135 -10.20 21.04 15.37
C ARG A 135 -10.93 20.38 14.23
N LEU A 136 -10.43 19.26 13.71
CA LEU A 136 -11.14 18.46 12.70
C LEU A 136 -12.42 17.86 13.29
N ASP A 137 -12.41 17.40 14.54
CA ASP A 137 -13.61 16.90 15.24
C ASP A 137 -14.64 18.00 15.45
N ALA A 138 -14.21 19.19 15.91
CA ALA A 138 -15.10 20.34 16.03
C ALA A 138 -15.68 20.80 14.68
N LEU A 139 -14.87 20.78 13.61
CA LEU A 139 -15.34 21.06 12.25
C LEU A 139 -16.35 20.02 11.77
N ALA A 140 -16.15 18.76 12.13
CA ALA A 140 -17.06 17.67 11.78
C ALA A 140 -18.43 17.82 12.42
N ALA A 141 -18.51 18.31 13.65
CA ALA A 141 -19.78 18.55 14.38
C ALA A 141 -20.73 19.50 13.62
N GLY A 142 -20.18 20.49 12.91
CA GLY A 142 -20.96 21.46 12.13
C GLY A 142 -21.16 21.10 10.65
N ARG A 143 -20.64 19.95 10.17
CA ARG A 143 -20.59 19.63 8.75
C ARG A 143 -21.49 18.45 8.37
N THR A 144 -22.54 18.70 7.62
CA THR A 144 -23.50 17.66 7.17
C THR A 144 -22.85 16.55 6.32
N GLY A 145 -21.79 16.86 5.59
CA GLY A 145 -21.03 15.89 4.78
C GLY A 145 -20.08 15.01 5.57
N GLY A 146 -19.81 15.34 6.84
CA GLY A 146 -18.83 14.68 7.71
C GLY A 146 -17.37 15.03 7.37
N VAL A 147 -16.46 14.63 8.27
CA VAL A 147 -15.01 14.73 8.12
C VAL A 147 -14.40 13.37 8.38
N CYS A 148 -13.48 12.95 7.51
CA CYS A 148 -12.77 11.70 7.65
C CYS A 148 -11.25 11.93 7.58
N VAL A 149 -10.52 11.39 8.54
CA VAL A 149 -9.06 11.27 8.51
C VAL A 149 -8.70 9.89 7.99
N ALA A 150 -7.95 9.84 6.88
CA ALA A 150 -7.45 8.60 6.30
C ALA A 150 -5.93 8.52 6.43
N LEU A 151 -5.45 7.48 7.12
CA LEU A 151 -4.03 7.20 7.34
C LEU A 151 -3.64 5.96 6.55
N ASP A 152 -2.77 6.11 5.55
CA ASP A 152 -2.21 4.99 4.79
C ASP A 152 -0.87 4.57 5.38
N GLU A 153 -0.47 3.30 5.20
CA GLU A 153 0.71 2.68 5.81
C GLU A 153 0.74 2.85 7.35
N PHE A 154 -0.42 2.65 7.99
CA PHE A 154 -0.66 2.91 9.42
C PHE A 154 0.31 2.19 10.35
N GLN A 155 0.86 1.04 9.97
CA GLN A 155 1.87 0.32 10.73
C GLN A 155 3.15 1.16 10.95
N ARG A 156 3.42 2.16 10.09
CA ARG A 156 4.57 3.05 10.25
C ARG A 156 4.51 3.92 11.50
N LEU A 157 3.35 4.01 12.13
CA LEU A 157 3.21 4.68 13.42
C LEU A 157 4.15 4.11 14.49
N MET A 158 4.47 2.80 14.40
CA MET A 158 5.43 2.15 15.31
C MET A 158 6.87 2.64 15.13
N ASP A 159 7.20 3.21 13.99
CA ASP A 159 8.53 3.73 13.67
C ASP A 159 8.74 5.18 14.17
N PHE A 160 7.68 5.86 14.65
CA PHE A 160 7.72 7.30 15.00
C PHE A 160 8.28 7.59 16.40
N GLY A 161 8.83 6.62 17.07
CA GLY A 161 9.43 6.81 18.39
C GLY A 161 8.91 5.78 19.40
N PRO A 162 8.90 6.11 20.71
CA PRO A 162 8.50 5.14 21.72
C PRO A 162 7.04 4.70 21.53
N PRO A 163 6.67 3.49 21.98
CA PRO A 163 5.31 2.95 21.88
C PRO A 163 4.21 3.90 22.39
N ARG A 164 4.58 4.88 23.18
CA ARG A 164 3.72 5.93 23.73
C ARG A 164 2.95 6.70 22.64
N ALA A 165 3.57 7.01 21.48
CA ALA A 165 2.91 7.75 20.41
C ALA A 165 1.66 7.04 19.86
N ALA A 166 1.70 5.72 19.77
CA ALA A 166 0.55 4.93 19.34
C ALA A 166 -0.59 4.92 20.38
N TRP A 167 -0.25 4.86 21.67
CA TRP A 167 -1.22 4.96 22.77
C TRP A 167 -1.88 6.32 22.83
N GLU A 168 -1.10 7.41 22.72
CA GLU A 168 -1.61 8.78 22.72
C GLU A 168 -2.52 9.04 21.53
N LEU A 169 -2.15 8.56 20.32
CA LEU A 169 -3.04 8.64 19.16
C LEU A 169 -4.35 7.87 19.39
N ARG A 170 -4.29 6.68 19.99
CA ARG A 170 -5.51 5.93 20.37
C ARG A 170 -6.42 6.75 21.28
N ASP A 171 -5.84 7.34 22.33
CA ASP A 171 -6.61 8.10 23.31
C ASP A 171 -7.26 9.33 22.65
N LEU A 172 -6.52 10.03 21.79
CA LEU A 172 -7.06 11.11 20.96
C LEU A 172 -8.21 10.63 20.08
N MET A 173 -8.01 9.53 19.34
CA MET A 173 -9.06 8.98 18.47
C MET A 173 -10.30 8.54 19.28
N GLN A 174 -10.15 8.06 20.51
CA GLN A 174 -11.26 7.68 21.37
C GLN A 174 -12.05 8.88 21.89
N GLY A 175 -11.39 10.01 22.11
CA GLY A 175 -12.02 11.26 22.52
C GLY A 175 -12.85 11.95 21.45
N HIS A 176 -12.69 11.60 20.16
CA HIS A 176 -13.42 12.22 19.06
C HIS A 176 -14.79 11.56 18.84
N HIS A 177 -15.81 12.37 18.77
CA HIS A 177 -17.21 11.92 18.64
C HIS A 177 -17.84 12.25 17.28
N ASN A 178 -17.25 13.12 16.49
CA ASN A 178 -17.76 13.57 15.20
C ASN A 178 -16.87 13.15 14.03
N LEU A 179 -15.61 12.85 14.31
CA LEU A 179 -14.61 12.54 13.32
C LEU A 179 -14.59 11.03 13.00
N SER A 180 -14.49 10.69 11.73
CA SER A 180 -14.27 9.31 11.30
C SER A 180 -12.80 9.06 10.94
N TYR A 181 -12.36 7.82 11.14
CA TYR A 181 -11.01 7.38 10.82
C TYR A 181 -11.02 6.17 9.91
N VAL A 182 -10.22 6.20 8.84
CA VAL A 182 -9.94 5.06 7.98
C VAL A 182 -8.44 4.87 7.92
N CYS A 183 -7.95 3.85 8.60
CA CYS A 183 -6.52 3.49 8.61
C CYS A 183 -6.29 2.33 7.66
N ALA A 184 -5.20 2.35 6.88
CA ALA A 184 -4.80 1.24 6.03
C ALA A 184 -3.39 0.76 6.38
N GLY A 185 -3.21 -0.56 6.40
CA GLY A 185 -1.91 -1.17 6.67
C GLY A 185 -1.67 -2.43 5.84
N SER A 186 -0.41 -2.66 5.49
CA SER A 186 0.00 -3.76 4.60
C SER A 186 0.89 -4.81 5.28
N GLU A 187 1.44 -4.52 6.45
CA GLU A 187 2.26 -5.45 7.22
C GLU A 187 1.38 -6.13 8.26
N GLU A 188 0.85 -7.32 7.92
CA GLU A 188 -0.14 -8.05 8.75
C GLU A 188 0.37 -8.27 10.17
N THR A 189 1.63 -8.69 10.34
CA THR A 189 2.24 -8.94 11.67
C THR A 189 2.23 -7.69 12.54
N VAL A 190 2.63 -6.53 12.01
CA VAL A 190 2.65 -5.26 12.76
C VAL A 190 1.22 -4.78 13.05
N ILE A 191 0.29 -4.99 12.13
CA ILE A 191 -1.13 -4.70 12.35
C ILE A 191 -1.71 -5.61 13.43
N GLU A 192 -1.34 -6.88 13.46
CA GLU A 192 -1.72 -7.82 14.51
C GLU A 192 -1.17 -7.37 15.87
N GLU A 193 0.10 -6.97 15.96
CA GLU A 193 0.71 -6.43 17.18
C GLU A 193 -0.02 -5.17 17.66
N LEU A 194 -0.28 -4.20 16.77
CA LEU A 194 -1.01 -2.97 17.09
C LEU A 194 -2.40 -3.24 17.65
N THR A 195 -3.06 -4.30 17.21
CA THR A 195 -4.45 -4.63 17.54
C THR A 195 -4.59 -5.85 18.44
N ALA A 196 -3.47 -6.45 18.89
CA ALA A 196 -3.43 -7.54 19.86
C ALA A 196 -4.00 -7.11 21.21
N ARG A 197 -4.24 -8.09 22.11
CA ARG A 197 -4.80 -7.83 23.44
C ARG A 197 -4.03 -6.78 24.25
N ASP A 198 -2.70 -6.79 24.10
CA ASP A 198 -1.79 -5.84 24.78
C ASP A 198 -1.34 -4.69 23.86
N GLY A 199 -1.90 -4.62 22.66
CA GLY A 199 -1.58 -3.58 21.68
C GLY A 199 -2.37 -2.29 21.90
N PRO A 200 -1.82 -1.14 21.46
CA PRO A 200 -2.45 0.17 21.70
C PRO A 200 -3.85 0.29 21.09
N PHE A 201 -4.16 -0.40 20.03
CA PHE A 201 -5.45 -0.30 19.34
C PHE A 201 -6.34 -1.53 19.54
N HIS A 202 -6.15 -2.28 20.64
CA HIS A 202 -7.03 -3.40 20.95
C HIS A 202 -8.50 -2.93 21.04
N GLY A 203 -9.38 -3.56 20.25
CA GLY A 203 -10.81 -3.24 20.21
C GLY A 203 -11.16 -1.84 19.68
N ALA A 204 -10.17 -1.04 19.22
CA ALA A 204 -10.40 0.33 18.78
C ALA A 204 -10.99 0.44 17.36
N PHE A 205 -10.84 -0.59 16.53
CA PHE A 205 -11.23 -0.56 15.14
C PHE A 205 -12.23 -1.65 14.76
N GLU A 206 -13.17 -1.30 13.87
CA GLU A 206 -13.75 -2.29 12.97
C GLU A 206 -12.68 -2.72 11.97
N ARG A 207 -12.66 -4.02 11.61
CA ARG A 207 -11.63 -4.55 10.69
C ARG A 207 -12.25 -4.89 9.35
N LEU A 208 -11.54 -4.52 8.27
CA LEU A 208 -11.84 -4.88 6.90
C LEU A 208 -10.61 -5.50 6.25
N PHE A 209 -10.65 -6.79 6.04
CA PHE A 209 -9.60 -7.49 5.29
C PHE A 209 -9.79 -7.29 3.78
N VAL A 210 -8.70 -6.95 3.08
CA VAL A 210 -8.65 -6.81 1.61
C VAL A 210 -7.63 -7.82 1.09
N GLY A 211 -8.14 -8.97 0.70
CA GLY A 211 -7.36 -10.10 0.17
C GLY A 211 -7.29 -10.12 -1.35
N GLU A 212 -7.15 -11.31 -1.89
CA GLU A 212 -7.13 -11.55 -3.34
C GLU A 212 -8.52 -11.30 -3.96
N ILE A 213 -8.55 -10.87 -5.20
CA ILE A 213 -9.76 -10.86 -6.02
C ILE A 213 -10.02 -12.29 -6.47
N ASP A 214 -11.28 -12.72 -6.56
CA ASP A 214 -11.61 -14.01 -7.14
C ASP A 214 -10.95 -14.18 -8.52
N PRO A 215 -10.11 -15.20 -8.72
CA PRO A 215 -9.32 -15.31 -9.94
C PRO A 215 -10.17 -15.43 -11.21
N GLY A 216 -11.34 -16.07 -11.13
CA GLY A 216 -12.25 -16.21 -12.27
C GLY A 216 -12.85 -14.86 -12.66
N HIS A 217 -13.37 -14.14 -11.67
CA HIS A 217 -13.91 -12.79 -11.87
C HIS A 217 -12.82 -11.83 -12.40
N PHE A 218 -11.63 -11.87 -11.82
CA PHE A 218 -10.55 -10.97 -12.20
C PHE A 218 -10.04 -11.24 -13.62
N ALA A 219 -9.89 -12.51 -14.01
CA ALA A 219 -9.53 -12.90 -15.36
C ALA A 219 -10.54 -12.38 -16.39
N HIS A 220 -11.84 -12.61 -16.15
CA HIS A 220 -12.90 -12.14 -17.04
C HIS A 220 -12.91 -10.61 -17.16
N TRP A 221 -12.76 -9.90 -16.05
CA TRP A 221 -12.68 -8.44 -16.06
C TRP A 221 -11.47 -7.92 -16.86
N ILE A 222 -10.29 -8.58 -16.77
CA ILE A 222 -9.10 -8.22 -17.56
C ILE A 222 -9.41 -8.40 -19.04
N ASP A 223 -9.97 -9.56 -19.44
CA ASP A 223 -10.32 -9.85 -20.83
C ASP A 223 -11.31 -8.80 -21.37
N ASP A 224 -12.32 -8.40 -20.57
CA ASP A 224 -13.26 -7.35 -20.96
C ASP A 224 -12.57 -5.97 -21.10
N ARG A 225 -11.59 -5.65 -20.26
CA ARG A 225 -10.84 -4.39 -20.35
C ARG A 225 -9.95 -4.36 -21.60
N LEU A 226 -9.28 -5.45 -21.91
CA LEU A 226 -8.46 -5.58 -23.11
C LEU A 226 -9.34 -5.44 -24.37
N ARG A 227 -10.51 -6.09 -24.39
CA ARG A 227 -11.49 -5.98 -25.49
C ARG A 227 -12.01 -4.55 -25.63
N SER A 228 -12.40 -3.89 -24.54
CA SER A 228 -12.84 -2.50 -24.53
C SER A 228 -11.71 -1.54 -24.94
N GLY A 229 -10.47 -1.93 -24.75
CA GLY A 229 -9.26 -1.21 -25.18
C GLY A 229 -8.91 -1.40 -26.67
N GLY A 230 -9.80 -2.03 -27.46
CA GLY A 230 -9.64 -2.18 -28.90
C GLY A 230 -8.89 -3.44 -29.35
N LEU A 231 -8.71 -4.42 -28.45
CA LEU A 231 -8.09 -5.69 -28.80
C LEU A 231 -9.14 -6.74 -29.19
N GLY A 232 -8.86 -7.54 -30.20
CA GLY A 232 -9.73 -8.62 -30.68
C GLY A 232 -9.74 -9.83 -29.74
N GLU A 233 -9.19 -10.94 -30.20
CA GLU A 233 -9.17 -12.22 -29.48
C GLU A 233 -8.37 -12.13 -28.16
N VAL A 234 -9.07 -11.95 -27.04
CA VAL A 234 -8.48 -11.75 -25.70
C VAL A 234 -8.84 -12.84 -24.70
N GLU A 235 -9.58 -13.86 -25.13
CA GLU A 235 -10.06 -14.91 -24.21
C GLU A 235 -8.91 -15.68 -23.57
N GLY A 236 -8.93 -15.76 -22.22
CA GLY A 236 -7.92 -16.45 -21.43
C GLY A 236 -6.66 -15.66 -21.11
N ILE A 237 -6.50 -14.45 -21.66
CA ILE A 237 -5.36 -13.57 -21.36
C ILE A 237 -5.34 -13.18 -19.89
N GLY A 238 -6.50 -12.82 -19.32
CA GLY A 238 -6.60 -12.48 -17.89
C GLY A 238 -6.18 -13.64 -16.99
N ARG A 239 -6.58 -14.87 -17.33
CA ARG A 239 -6.15 -16.07 -16.59
C ARG A 239 -4.64 -16.28 -16.67
N ALA A 240 -4.07 -16.16 -17.86
CA ALA A 240 -2.64 -16.32 -18.06
C ALA A 240 -1.85 -15.20 -17.35
N ALA A 241 -2.34 -13.96 -17.35
CA ALA A 241 -1.72 -12.85 -16.61
C ALA A 241 -1.71 -13.13 -15.09
N ILE A 242 -2.79 -13.67 -14.53
CA ILE A 242 -2.85 -14.07 -13.11
C ILE A 242 -1.87 -15.20 -12.80
N GLN A 243 -1.73 -16.18 -13.70
CA GLN A 243 -0.81 -17.31 -13.52
C GLN A 243 0.66 -16.84 -13.49
N GLU A 244 1.03 -15.89 -14.35
CA GLU A 244 2.41 -15.38 -14.44
C GLU A 244 2.74 -14.34 -13.36
N ALA A 245 1.82 -13.42 -13.09
CA ALA A 245 2.05 -12.33 -12.12
C ALA A 245 1.61 -12.66 -10.69
N GLY A 246 0.97 -13.82 -10.47
CA GLY A 246 0.47 -14.24 -9.16
C GLY A 246 -0.77 -13.46 -8.71
N PRO A 247 -1.16 -13.59 -7.43
CA PRO A 247 -2.47 -13.14 -6.97
C PRO A 247 -2.56 -11.62 -6.68
N ARG A 248 -1.45 -10.88 -6.74
CA ARG A 248 -1.44 -9.46 -6.40
C ARG A 248 -2.05 -8.63 -7.51
N THR A 249 -3.10 -7.91 -7.18
CA THR A 249 -3.86 -7.08 -8.13
C THR A 249 -2.97 -6.14 -8.94
N GLU A 250 -2.01 -5.47 -8.29
CA GLU A 250 -1.11 -4.52 -8.96
C GLU A 250 -0.18 -5.19 -9.97
N ASP A 251 0.39 -6.36 -9.61
CA ASP A 251 1.33 -7.08 -10.47
C ASP A 251 0.61 -7.63 -11.71
N VAL A 252 -0.60 -8.19 -11.52
CA VAL A 252 -1.45 -8.65 -12.62
C VAL A 252 -1.83 -7.50 -13.56
N LEU A 253 -2.23 -6.34 -13.00
CA LEU A 253 -2.58 -5.18 -13.80
C LEU A 253 -1.35 -4.58 -14.53
N LYS A 254 -0.15 -4.63 -13.92
CA LYS A 254 1.10 -4.23 -14.58
C LYS A 254 1.35 -5.09 -15.82
N LEU A 255 1.21 -6.43 -15.68
CA LEU A 255 1.38 -7.35 -16.81
C LEU A 255 0.28 -7.16 -17.87
N ALA A 256 -1.00 -7.12 -17.48
CA ALA A 256 -2.11 -6.92 -18.41
C ALA A 256 -1.98 -5.62 -19.21
N ARG A 257 -1.53 -4.53 -18.57
CA ARG A 257 -1.26 -3.27 -19.25
C ARG A 257 -0.13 -3.39 -20.27
N GLN A 258 0.92 -4.12 -19.95
CA GLN A 258 2.03 -4.35 -20.88
C GLN A 258 1.58 -5.20 -22.08
N VAL A 259 0.74 -6.21 -21.85
CA VAL A 259 0.09 -6.99 -22.92
C VAL A 259 -0.74 -6.07 -23.83
N TRP A 260 -1.54 -5.17 -23.25
CA TRP A 260 -2.31 -4.20 -24.02
C TRP A 260 -1.42 -3.32 -24.89
N PHE A 261 -0.31 -2.78 -24.36
CA PHE A 261 0.63 -1.97 -25.15
C PHE A 261 1.20 -2.73 -26.36
N ARG A 262 1.45 -4.02 -26.23
CA ARG A 262 1.96 -4.83 -27.35
C ARG A 262 0.91 -5.06 -28.41
N GLY A 263 -0.33 -5.34 -28.03
CA GLY A 263 -1.43 -5.59 -28.95
C GLY A 263 -2.04 -4.33 -29.58
N ALA A 264 -1.99 -3.19 -28.89
CA ALA A 264 -2.74 -2.00 -29.26
C ALA A 264 -2.42 -1.47 -30.69
N ALA A 265 -1.18 -1.58 -31.13
CA ALA A 265 -0.78 -1.15 -32.48
C ALA A 265 -1.26 -2.11 -33.57
N ARG A 266 -1.53 -3.36 -33.25
CA ARG A 266 -1.98 -4.42 -34.19
C ARG A 266 -3.48 -4.65 -34.16
N GLY A 267 -4.14 -4.26 -33.03
CA GLY A 267 -5.55 -4.55 -32.76
C GLY A 267 -5.84 -5.99 -32.37
N VAL A 268 -4.81 -6.84 -32.32
CA VAL A 268 -4.90 -8.26 -31.97
C VAL A 268 -3.79 -8.67 -31.04
N LEU A 269 -4.01 -9.76 -30.28
CA LEU A 269 -3.02 -10.39 -29.43
C LEU A 269 -2.54 -11.71 -30.06
N GLU A 270 -1.26 -11.96 -29.91
CA GLU A 270 -0.63 -13.22 -30.29
C GLU A 270 -0.41 -14.10 -29.05
N PRO A 271 -0.34 -15.42 -29.19
CA PRO A 271 -0.17 -16.35 -28.07
C PRO A 271 1.05 -16.05 -27.19
N ASP A 272 2.12 -15.51 -27.79
CA ASP A 272 3.36 -15.20 -27.09
C ASP A 272 3.40 -13.80 -26.47
N ASP A 273 2.37 -12.96 -26.64
CA ASP A 273 2.37 -11.58 -26.14
C ASP A 273 2.46 -11.50 -24.61
N ILE A 274 1.92 -12.45 -23.87
CA ILE A 274 2.06 -12.49 -22.40
C ILE A 274 3.53 -12.70 -22.01
N ARG A 275 4.18 -13.69 -22.62
CA ARG A 275 5.59 -13.97 -22.34
C ARG A 275 6.48 -12.79 -22.75
N ALA A 276 6.21 -12.23 -23.91
CA ALA A 276 6.93 -11.06 -24.40
C ALA A 276 6.69 -9.81 -23.52
N ALA A 277 5.47 -9.60 -23.02
CA ALA A 277 5.14 -8.53 -22.08
C ALA A 277 5.86 -8.73 -20.73
N LEU A 278 5.94 -9.97 -20.23
CA LEU A 278 6.70 -10.30 -19.04
C LEU A 278 8.19 -9.98 -19.21
N SER A 279 8.79 -10.39 -20.34
CA SER A 279 10.20 -10.09 -20.67
C SER A 279 10.45 -8.59 -20.82
N ASP A 280 9.50 -7.81 -21.36
CA ASP A 280 9.63 -6.35 -21.43
C ASP A 280 9.66 -5.72 -20.04
N ILE A 281 8.81 -6.17 -19.11
CA ILE A 281 8.82 -5.71 -17.72
C ILE A 281 10.16 -6.06 -17.05
N VAL A 282 10.60 -7.31 -17.18
CA VAL A 282 11.87 -7.79 -16.63
C VAL A 282 13.04 -6.96 -17.16
N ARG A 283 13.06 -6.68 -18.46
CA ARG A 283 14.08 -5.86 -19.09
C ARG A 283 14.08 -4.42 -18.58
N GLY A 284 12.90 -3.83 -18.39
CA GLY A 284 12.74 -2.49 -17.83
C GLY A 284 13.25 -2.37 -16.40
N ASP A 285 13.03 -3.40 -15.59
CA ASP A 285 13.42 -3.43 -14.18
C ASP A 285 14.82 -4.07 -13.95
N ARG A 286 15.52 -4.50 -15.02
CA ARG A 286 16.80 -5.25 -14.97
C ARG A 286 17.83 -4.60 -14.03
N GLY A 287 18.07 -3.31 -14.16
CA GLY A 287 19.06 -2.61 -13.34
C GLY A 287 18.72 -2.57 -11.85
N VAL A 288 17.43 -2.65 -11.50
CA VAL A 288 16.97 -2.78 -10.11
C VAL A 288 17.28 -4.19 -9.60
N PHE A 289 16.95 -5.21 -10.39
CA PHE A 289 17.20 -6.61 -10.04
C PHE A 289 18.69 -6.94 -9.92
N GLU A 290 19.53 -6.44 -10.84
CA GLU A 290 20.99 -6.61 -10.78
C GLU A 290 21.59 -5.98 -9.52
N ARG A 291 21.19 -4.76 -9.15
CA ARG A 291 21.63 -4.13 -7.90
C ARG A 291 21.22 -4.94 -6.68
N LEU A 292 19.96 -5.37 -6.60
CA LEU A 292 19.46 -6.22 -5.52
C LEU A 292 20.25 -7.52 -5.45
N TRP A 293 20.48 -8.17 -6.59
CA TRP A 293 21.24 -9.42 -6.70
C TRP A 293 22.68 -9.27 -6.23
N SER A 294 23.34 -8.16 -6.57
CA SER A 294 24.73 -7.91 -6.19
C SER A 294 24.93 -7.84 -4.67
N HIS A 295 23.91 -7.42 -3.92
CA HIS A 295 23.95 -7.34 -2.45
C HIS A 295 23.57 -8.67 -1.74
N LEU A 296 23.28 -9.72 -2.49
CA LEU A 296 22.96 -11.03 -1.92
C LEU A 296 24.21 -11.91 -1.79
N SER A 297 24.28 -12.66 -0.69
CA SER A 297 25.32 -13.70 -0.54
C SER A 297 25.15 -14.82 -1.59
N PRO A 298 26.21 -15.54 -1.95
CA PRO A 298 26.10 -16.68 -2.86
C PRO A 298 25.03 -17.67 -2.43
N HIS A 299 24.95 -18.00 -1.14
CA HIS A 299 23.95 -18.92 -0.62
C HIS A 299 22.50 -18.40 -0.77
N HIS A 300 22.25 -17.09 -0.58
CA HIS A 300 20.93 -16.49 -0.84
C HIS A 300 20.56 -16.58 -2.32
N ARG A 301 21.53 -16.36 -3.23
CA ARG A 301 21.31 -16.50 -4.67
C ARG A 301 20.96 -17.93 -5.06
N ASP A 302 21.62 -18.94 -4.47
CA ASP A 302 21.34 -20.35 -4.73
C ASP A 302 19.94 -20.74 -4.25
N VAL A 303 19.51 -20.25 -3.08
CA VAL A 303 18.13 -20.44 -2.61
C VAL A 303 17.12 -19.81 -3.57
N LEU A 304 17.36 -18.57 -4.05
CA LEU A 304 16.48 -17.92 -5.02
C LEU A 304 16.42 -18.67 -6.35
N ARG A 305 17.56 -19.22 -6.84
CA ARG A 305 17.59 -20.07 -8.04
C ARG A 305 16.76 -21.33 -7.87
N ALA A 306 16.86 -21.99 -6.71
CA ALA A 306 16.06 -23.16 -6.41
C ALA A 306 14.55 -22.84 -6.40
N VAL A 307 14.15 -21.71 -5.79
CA VAL A 307 12.76 -21.24 -5.79
C VAL A 307 12.30 -20.88 -7.21
N ALA A 308 13.11 -20.19 -8.00
CA ALA A 308 12.82 -19.82 -9.39
C ALA A 308 12.59 -21.04 -10.29
N ALA A 309 13.36 -22.12 -10.04
CA ALA A 309 13.22 -23.41 -10.72
C ALA A 309 12.03 -24.26 -10.21
N GLY A 310 11.22 -23.71 -9.27
CA GLY A 310 10.01 -24.39 -8.77
C GLY A 310 10.25 -25.44 -7.69
N ALA A 311 11.43 -25.47 -7.05
CA ALA A 311 11.73 -26.40 -5.97
C ALA A 311 10.76 -26.19 -4.79
N ARG A 312 10.13 -27.27 -4.32
CA ARG A 312 9.11 -27.21 -3.26
C ARG A 312 9.67 -27.45 -1.87
N ALA A 313 10.48 -28.49 -1.73
CA ALA A 313 11.05 -28.94 -0.45
C ALA A 313 12.52 -28.50 -0.32
N LEU A 314 12.77 -27.19 -0.18
CA LEU A 314 14.11 -26.57 -0.20
C LEU A 314 15.08 -27.19 0.80
N THR A 315 14.60 -27.71 1.94
CA THR A 315 15.41 -28.35 2.99
C THR A 315 15.67 -29.84 2.74
N SER A 316 15.02 -30.46 1.75
CA SER A 316 15.23 -31.88 1.44
C SER A 316 16.65 -32.15 0.92
N GLY A 317 17.17 -33.34 1.22
CA GLY A 317 18.49 -33.75 0.76
C GLY A 317 18.66 -33.74 -0.76
N GLU A 318 17.60 -34.09 -1.48
CA GLU A 318 17.57 -34.13 -2.95
C GLU A 318 17.71 -32.71 -3.52
N VAL A 319 16.83 -31.78 -3.11
CA VAL A 319 16.84 -30.39 -3.59
C VAL A 319 18.16 -29.71 -3.21
N ARG A 320 18.65 -29.93 -1.98
CA ARG A 320 19.92 -29.34 -1.55
C ARG A 320 21.10 -29.80 -2.41
N ARG A 321 21.18 -31.09 -2.74
CA ARG A 321 22.25 -31.60 -3.65
C ARG A 321 22.10 -31.02 -5.05
N ARG A 322 20.86 -30.98 -5.59
CA ARG A 322 20.61 -30.48 -6.94
C ARG A 322 21.00 -29.02 -7.14
N TYR A 323 20.80 -28.17 -6.14
CA TYR A 323 21.02 -26.71 -6.23
C TYR A 323 22.23 -26.24 -5.41
N GLY A 324 23.09 -27.14 -4.93
CA GLY A 324 24.27 -26.78 -4.15
C GLY A 324 23.96 -26.08 -2.82
N LEU A 325 22.77 -26.33 -2.25
CA LEU A 325 22.34 -25.66 -1.02
C LEU A 325 23.04 -26.29 0.20
N ARG A 326 23.31 -25.45 1.19
CA ARG A 326 23.97 -25.84 2.45
C ARG A 326 23.07 -26.78 3.30
N SER A 327 23.32 -26.87 4.61
CA SER A 327 22.52 -27.66 5.55
C SER A 327 21.04 -27.21 5.55
N ALA A 328 20.16 -28.10 6.00
CA ALA A 328 18.72 -27.77 6.09
C ALA A 328 18.45 -26.55 6.97
N SER A 329 19.17 -26.39 8.08
CA SER A 329 19.08 -25.23 8.98
C SER A 329 19.54 -23.95 8.29
N ALA A 330 20.66 -23.98 7.55
CA ALA A 330 21.14 -22.82 6.80
C ALA A 330 20.15 -22.39 5.70
N VAL A 331 19.52 -23.35 5.02
CA VAL A 331 18.47 -23.06 4.03
C VAL A 331 17.24 -22.41 4.69
N SER A 332 16.78 -22.95 5.83
CA SER A 332 15.65 -22.36 6.56
C SER A 332 15.94 -20.92 6.97
N GLN A 333 17.12 -20.67 7.55
CA GLN A 333 17.56 -19.33 7.96
C GLN A 333 17.70 -18.38 6.78
N ALA A 334 18.20 -18.84 5.62
CA ALA A 334 18.28 -18.04 4.41
C ALA A 334 16.89 -17.67 3.87
N VAL A 335 15.95 -18.63 3.86
CA VAL A 335 14.55 -18.38 3.48
C VAL A 335 13.91 -17.33 4.40
N ASP A 336 14.06 -17.46 5.72
CA ASP A 336 13.50 -16.51 6.68
C ASP A 336 14.13 -15.12 6.52
N THR A 337 15.43 -15.04 6.26
CA THR A 337 16.11 -13.76 5.93
C THR A 337 15.59 -13.16 4.64
N LEU A 338 15.38 -13.95 3.58
CA LEU A 338 14.86 -13.47 2.30
C LEU A 338 13.40 -13.03 2.40
N ILE A 339 12.60 -13.68 3.25
CA ILE A 339 11.24 -13.26 3.59
C ILE A 339 11.28 -11.93 4.34
N GLY A 340 12.10 -11.79 5.36
CA GLY A 340 12.27 -10.54 6.11
C GLY A 340 12.74 -9.37 5.23
N ARG A 341 13.45 -9.66 4.12
CA ARG A 341 13.84 -8.67 3.11
C ARG A 341 12.75 -8.40 2.05
N GLY A 342 11.61 -9.08 2.10
CA GLY A 342 10.54 -8.96 1.12
C GLY A 342 10.88 -9.50 -0.28
N LEU A 343 11.83 -10.44 -0.41
CA LEU A 343 12.19 -11.07 -1.67
C LEU A 343 11.42 -12.37 -1.90
N LEU A 344 11.13 -13.09 -0.82
CA LEU A 344 10.31 -14.29 -0.81
C LEU A 344 9.09 -14.07 0.09
N ALA A 345 8.06 -14.89 -0.11
CA ALA A 345 6.87 -14.97 0.73
C ALA A 345 6.46 -16.43 0.91
N ARG A 346 5.79 -16.74 2.04
CA ARG A 346 5.10 -18.03 2.25
C ARG A 346 3.64 -17.89 1.82
N ARG A 347 3.21 -18.66 0.83
CA ARG A 347 1.84 -18.68 0.34
C ARG A 347 1.35 -20.12 0.24
N ALA A 348 0.23 -20.42 0.87
CA ALA A 348 -0.34 -21.79 0.88
C ALA A 348 0.71 -22.87 1.19
N GLY A 349 1.57 -22.63 2.19
CA GLY A 349 2.64 -23.56 2.59
C GLY A 349 3.84 -23.65 1.63
N ARG A 350 3.90 -22.82 0.60
CA ARG A 350 5.02 -22.77 -0.36
C ARG A 350 5.81 -21.48 -0.23
N VAL A 351 7.10 -21.58 -0.50
CA VAL A 351 7.98 -20.41 -0.64
C VAL A 351 7.95 -19.98 -2.10
N THR A 352 7.61 -18.73 -2.34
CA THR A 352 7.50 -18.12 -3.68
C THR A 352 8.19 -16.76 -3.68
N PHE A 353 8.50 -16.23 -4.85
CA PHE A 353 8.93 -14.85 -4.95
C PHE A 353 7.81 -13.91 -4.49
N ASP A 354 8.19 -12.87 -3.75
CA ASP A 354 7.29 -11.80 -3.39
C ASP A 354 6.99 -10.91 -4.60
N ASP A 355 8.00 -10.59 -5.40
CA ASP A 355 7.89 -9.94 -6.71
C ASP A 355 7.97 -11.00 -7.82
N PRO A 356 6.90 -11.25 -8.61
CA PRO A 356 6.89 -12.26 -9.67
C PRO A 356 7.87 -11.92 -10.80
N PHE A 357 8.13 -10.63 -11.04
CA PHE A 357 9.03 -10.17 -12.10
C PHE A 357 10.49 -10.42 -11.73
N LEU A 358 10.86 -10.29 -10.44
CA LEU A 358 12.16 -10.74 -9.94
C LEU A 358 12.30 -12.26 -10.14
N GLY A 359 11.26 -13.02 -9.86
CA GLY A 359 11.26 -14.47 -10.08
C GLY A 359 11.44 -14.84 -11.54
N ALA A 360 10.82 -14.10 -12.46
CA ALA A 360 10.99 -14.27 -13.90
C ALA A 360 12.43 -13.94 -14.33
N TRP A 361 12.98 -12.82 -13.84
CA TRP A 361 14.36 -12.41 -14.11
C TRP A 361 15.38 -13.46 -13.64
N VAL A 362 15.22 -14.02 -12.43
CA VAL A 362 16.11 -15.07 -11.92
C VAL A 362 16.04 -16.33 -12.78
N ARG A 363 14.87 -16.68 -13.33
CA ARG A 363 14.72 -17.81 -14.27
C ARG A 363 15.44 -17.57 -15.60
N GLU A 364 15.37 -16.35 -16.13
CA GLU A 364 16.02 -15.98 -17.40
C GLU A 364 17.55 -15.93 -17.27
N GLU A 365 18.07 -15.34 -16.19
CA GLU A 365 19.52 -15.22 -15.96
C GLU A 365 20.20 -16.49 -15.40
N SER A 366 19.41 -17.44 -14.94
CA SER A 366 19.90 -18.70 -14.34
C SER A 366 19.10 -19.88 -14.88
N PRO A 367 19.24 -20.23 -16.19
CA PRO A 367 18.54 -21.36 -16.74
C PRO A 367 18.87 -22.65 -15.95
N PRO A 368 17.92 -23.54 -15.73
CA PRO A 368 18.16 -24.79 -15.03
C PRO A 368 19.11 -25.66 -15.85
N GLY A 369 20.34 -25.84 -15.37
CA GLY A 369 21.28 -26.77 -15.99
C GLY A 369 22.75 -26.35 -16.04
N LEU A 370 23.20 -25.39 -15.26
CA LEU A 370 24.64 -25.15 -15.06
C LEU A 370 25.03 -25.44 -13.61
#